data_9827f1faca6f0d73db2ffd020864135c
#
_entry.id   9827f1faca6f0d73db2ffd020864135c
#
_cell.length_a   1.000
_cell.length_b   1.000
_cell.length_c   1.000
_cell.angle_alpha   90.00
_cell.angle_beta   90.00
_cell.angle_gamma   90.00
#
_symmetry.space_group_name_H-M   'P 1'
#
loop_
_entity.id
_entity.type
_entity.pdbx_description
1 polymer ?
#
loop_
_entity_poly.entity_id
_entity_poly.type
_entity_poly.pdbx_seq_one_letter_code
_entity_poly.pdbx_strand_id
1 'polypeptide(L)'
;MGDTTNFSGDFRGAIVNFKSTLSNVEQSVGAMPTADGAEREELARLVRELSAALESLPDDKGEVAEVLARQTETLVEEAKKDKPNRTMLGISADGLKQAAETVADVAPKVLGVARQIAEFFAKFGGG
;
A
#
# COMPACT_ATOMS: atom_id res chain seq x y z
N MET A 1 13.51 26.75 2.19
CA MET A 1 13.36 26.07 2.26
C MET A 1 14.09 25.12 2.02
N GLY A 2 14.79 24.92 2.35
CA GLY A 2 15.63 23.86 2.24
C GLY A 2 15.02 22.61 1.91
N ASP A 3 13.77 22.59 1.97
CA ASP A 3 13.13 21.39 1.73
C ASP A 3 13.42 20.82 0.43
N THR A 4 13.53 21.63 -0.55
CA THR A 4 13.77 21.11 -1.88
C THR A 4 15.12 20.48 -1.99
N THR A 5 16.08 20.95 -1.23
CA THR A 5 17.39 20.34 -1.31
C THR A 5 17.40 18.97 -0.71
N ASN A 6 16.49 18.69 0.20
CA ASN A 6 16.44 17.38 0.80
C ASN A 6 16.01 16.33 -0.17
N PHE A 7 15.21 16.69 -1.16
CA PHE A 7 14.81 15.70 -2.09
C PHE A 7 15.92 15.11 -2.86
N SER A 8 16.91 15.90 -3.17
CA SER A 8 17.84 15.50 -4.20
C SER A 8 18.64 14.29 -3.83
N GLY A 9 18.74 13.91 -2.63
CA GLY A 9 19.54 12.77 -2.35
C GLY A 9 19.07 11.96 -1.19
N ASP A 10 17.90 12.28 -0.66
CA ASP A 10 17.54 11.68 0.57
C ASP A 10 16.37 10.73 0.40
N PHE A 11 16.63 9.62 -0.25
CA PHE A 11 15.64 8.56 -0.37
C PHE A 11 15.46 7.78 0.91
N ARG A 12 16.36 7.95 1.88
CA ARG A 12 16.17 7.33 3.18
C ARG A 12 14.92 7.85 3.87
N GLY A 13 14.64 9.15 3.71
CA GLY A 13 13.44 9.73 4.28
C GLY A 13 12.20 9.11 3.69
N ALA A 14 12.19 8.88 2.38
CA ALA A 14 11.06 8.24 1.73
C ALA A 14 10.88 6.81 2.22
N ILE A 15 11.97 6.07 2.41
CA ILE A 15 11.89 4.69 2.90
C ILE A 15 11.30 4.66 4.30
N VAL A 16 11.75 5.56 5.17
CA VAL A 16 11.22 5.64 6.52
C VAL A 16 9.74 5.99 6.49
N ASN A 17 9.36 6.92 5.60
CA ASN A 17 7.97 7.34 5.50
C ASN A 17 7.05 6.20 5.09
N PHE A 18 7.46 5.39 4.11
CA PHE A 18 6.58 4.30 3.70
C PHE A 18 6.42 3.26 4.80
N LYS A 19 7.47 3.01 5.57
CA LYS A 19 7.37 2.07 6.68
C LYS A 19 6.39 2.57 7.75
N SER A 20 6.47 3.85 8.08
CA SER A 20 5.53 4.43 9.04
C SER A 20 4.11 4.37 8.52
N THR A 21 3.93 4.71 7.25
CA THR A 21 2.61 4.68 6.63
C THR A 21 2.03 3.27 6.68
N LEU A 22 2.83 2.27 6.29
CA LEU A 22 2.33 0.89 6.26
C LEU A 22 2.12 0.33 7.66
N SER A 23 2.92 0.75 8.64
CA SER A 23 2.68 0.35 10.02
C SER A 23 1.32 0.87 10.51
N ASN A 24 1.01 2.13 10.19
CA ASN A 24 -0.29 2.70 10.53
C ASN A 24 -1.42 2.01 9.77
N VAL A 25 -1.18 1.65 8.52
CA VAL A 25 -2.17 0.92 7.72
C VAL A 25 -2.47 -0.43 8.37
N GLU A 26 -1.43 -1.11 8.84
CA GLU A 26 -1.62 -2.41 9.48
C GLU A 26 -2.49 -2.28 10.72
N GLN A 27 -2.29 -1.23 11.51
CA GLN A 27 -3.14 -0.98 12.68
C GLN A 27 -4.58 -0.68 12.24
N SER A 28 -4.74 0.08 11.17
CA SER A 28 -6.07 0.40 10.66
C SER A 28 -6.81 -0.84 10.18
N VAL A 29 -6.08 -1.80 9.62
CA VAL A 29 -6.69 -3.06 9.19
C VAL A 29 -7.38 -3.75 10.37
N GLY A 30 -6.74 -3.72 11.53
CA GLY A 30 -7.33 -4.32 12.71
C GLY A 30 -8.63 -3.67 13.16
N ALA A 31 -8.89 -2.43 12.71
CA ALA A 31 -10.08 -1.69 13.08
C ALA A 31 -11.16 -1.68 12.00
N MET A 32 -11.02 -2.45 10.92
CA MET A 32 -12.00 -2.47 9.85
C MET A 32 -13.29 -3.15 10.32
N PRO A 33 -14.41 -2.41 10.36
CA PRO A 33 -15.62 -2.96 10.98
C PRO A 33 -16.34 -4.00 10.12
N THR A 34 -16.14 -3.95 8.79
CA THR A 34 -16.87 -4.85 7.89
C THR A 34 -16.07 -6.08 7.52
N ALA A 35 -14.83 -6.20 8.01
CA ALA A 35 -14.00 -7.37 7.74
C ALA A 35 -14.07 -8.34 8.92
N ASP A 36 -14.07 -9.63 8.63
CA ASP A 36 -14.00 -10.60 9.72
C ASP A 36 -12.53 -10.79 10.14
N GLY A 37 -12.32 -11.63 11.16
CA GLY A 37 -10.98 -11.84 11.70
C GLY A 37 -10.01 -12.40 10.69
N ALA A 38 -10.48 -13.35 9.87
CA ALA A 38 -9.62 -13.98 8.86
C ALA A 38 -9.23 -12.96 7.78
N GLU A 39 -10.18 -12.14 7.37
CA GLU A 39 -9.92 -11.11 6.37
C GLU A 39 -8.91 -10.08 6.89
N ARG A 40 -9.08 -9.68 8.16
CA ARG A 40 -8.15 -8.72 8.74
C ARG A 40 -6.74 -9.31 8.82
N GLU A 41 -6.63 -10.58 9.22
CA GLU A 41 -5.32 -11.21 9.29
C GLU A 41 -4.66 -11.33 7.93
N GLU A 42 -5.44 -11.69 6.91
CA GLU A 42 -4.90 -11.81 5.56
C GLU A 42 -4.41 -10.47 5.05
N LEU A 43 -5.20 -9.43 5.21
CA LEU A 43 -4.80 -8.11 4.73
C LEU A 43 -3.60 -7.58 5.50
N ALA A 44 -3.57 -7.79 6.81
CA ALA A 44 -2.41 -7.37 7.60
C ALA A 44 -1.14 -8.08 7.12
N ARG A 45 -1.25 -9.37 6.80
CA ARG A 45 -0.13 -10.12 6.26
C ARG A 45 0.34 -9.54 4.93
N LEU A 46 -0.60 -9.21 4.05
CA LEU A 46 -0.25 -8.62 2.76
C LEU A 46 0.42 -7.26 2.92
N VAL A 47 -0.04 -6.46 3.87
CA VAL A 47 0.58 -5.16 4.13
C VAL A 47 2.02 -5.36 4.62
N ARG A 48 2.25 -6.34 5.50
CA ARG A 48 3.60 -6.62 5.97
C ARG A 48 4.49 -7.13 4.83
N GLU A 49 3.93 -7.95 3.95
CA GLU A 49 4.69 -8.44 2.79
C GLU A 49 5.04 -7.30 1.84
N LEU A 50 4.12 -6.36 1.67
CA LEU A 50 4.39 -5.19 0.84
C LEU A 50 5.53 -4.37 1.43
N SER A 51 5.49 -4.14 2.74
CA SER A 51 6.55 -3.40 3.40
C SER A 51 7.90 -4.06 3.19
N ALA A 52 7.97 -5.38 3.36
CA ALA A 52 9.21 -6.12 3.17
C ALA A 52 9.68 -6.06 1.71
N ALA A 53 8.75 -6.15 0.77
CA ALA A 53 9.11 -6.09 -0.64
C ALA A 53 9.62 -4.69 -1.02
N LEU A 54 9.02 -3.65 -0.45
CA LEU A 54 9.46 -2.29 -0.75
C LEU A 54 10.85 -2.00 -0.20
N GLU A 55 11.25 -2.68 0.87
CA GLU A 55 12.60 -2.50 1.40
C GLU A 55 13.66 -2.96 0.42
N SER A 56 13.32 -3.83 -0.51
CA SER A 56 14.28 -4.32 -1.50
C SER A 56 14.40 -3.41 -2.71
N LEU A 57 13.61 -2.33 -2.78
CA LEU A 57 13.70 -1.42 -3.93
C LEU A 57 15.01 -0.62 -3.87
N PRO A 58 15.59 -0.32 -5.03
CA PRO A 58 16.75 0.57 -5.08
C PRO A 58 16.41 1.94 -4.51
N ASP A 59 17.43 2.65 -4.03
CA ASP A 59 17.23 3.95 -3.39
C ASP A 59 16.54 4.96 -4.32
N ASP A 60 16.81 4.88 -5.62
CA ASP A 60 16.19 5.81 -6.56
C ASP A 60 14.72 5.52 -6.82
N LYS A 61 14.18 4.47 -6.22
CA LYS A 61 12.75 4.15 -6.33
C LYS A 61 11.99 4.48 -5.05
N GLY A 62 12.57 5.30 -4.18
CA GLY A 62 11.90 5.66 -2.93
C GLY A 62 10.56 6.34 -3.12
N GLU A 63 10.41 7.14 -4.17
CA GLU A 63 9.14 7.80 -4.43
C GLU A 63 8.04 6.80 -4.78
N VAL A 64 8.40 5.77 -5.54
CA VAL A 64 7.42 4.73 -5.89
C VAL A 64 7.00 3.98 -4.63
N ALA A 65 7.95 3.70 -3.74
CA ALA A 65 7.62 3.03 -2.48
C ALA A 65 6.60 3.84 -1.69
N GLU A 66 6.78 5.16 -1.63
CA GLU A 66 5.86 6.01 -0.91
C GLU A 66 4.49 6.05 -1.58
N VAL A 67 4.45 6.10 -2.91
CA VAL A 67 3.18 6.07 -3.63
C VAL A 67 2.43 4.77 -3.34
N LEU A 68 3.15 3.64 -3.36
CA LEU A 68 2.52 2.36 -3.09
C LEU A 68 1.95 2.30 -1.68
N ALA A 69 2.70 2.83 -0.71
CA ALA A 69 2.22 2.86 0.66
C ALA A 69 0.98 3.74 0.80
N ARG A 70 0.95 4.89 0.13
CA ARG A 70 -0.19 5.79 0.21
C ARG A 70 -1.42 5.22 -0.50
N GLN A 71 -1.23 4.52 -1.62
CA GLN A 71 -2.35 3.87 -2.27
C GLN A 71 -2.95 2.80 -1.39
N THR A 72 -2.11 2.05 -0.69
CA THR A 72 -2.59 1.05 0.26
C THR A 72 -3.34 1.71 1.41
N GLU A 73 -2.81 2.82 1.90
CA GLU A 73 -3.48 3.57 2.96
C GLU A 73 -4.86 4.05 2.51
N THR A 74 -4.96 4.57 1.30
CA THR A 74 -6.23 5.04 0.75
C THR A 74 -7.24 3.91 0.69
N LEU A 75 -6.81 2.72 0.26
CA LEU A 75 -7.69 1.56 0.21
C LEU A 75 -8.23 1.20 1.58
N VAL A 76 -7.35 1.14 2.57
CA VAL A 76 -7.77 0.73 3.91
C VAL A 76 -8.65 1.80 4.55
N GLU A 77 -8.33 3.09 4.34
CA GLU A 77 -9.15 4.16 4.90
C GLU A 77 -10.56 4.13 4.32
N GLU A 78 -10.68 3.86 3.03
CA GLU A 78 -12.00 3.73 2.43
C GLU A 78 -12.72 2.49 2.98
N ALA A 79 -12.00 1.41 3.13
CA ALA A 79 -12.58 0.15 3.62
C ALA A 79 -13.01 0.22 5.09
N LYS A 80 -12.46 1.18 5.85
CA LYS A 80 -12.84 1.34 7.26
C LYS A 80 -14.21 1.99 7.43
N LYS A 81 -14.74 2.60 6.39
CA LYS A 81 -16.03 3.25 6.48
C LYS A 81 -17.14 2.23 6.64
N ASP A 82 -18.24 2.63 7.26
CA ASP A 82 -19.38 1.76 7.40
C ASP A 82 -19.90 1.30 6.05
N LYS A 83 -19.85 2.17 5.06
CA LYS A 83 -20.30 1.85 3.70
C LYS A 83 -19.19 2.24 2.72
N PRO A 84 -18.21 1.36 2.53
CA PRO A 84 -17.12 1.67 1.62
C PRO A 84 -17.63 1.90 0.21
N ASN A 85 -17.03 2.88 -0.46
CA ASN A 85 -17.38 3.18 -1.84
C ASN A 85 -16.61 2.24 -2.77
N ARG A 86 -17.31 1.31 -3.40
CA ARG A 86 -16.66 0.28 -4.21
C ARG A 86 -15.95 0.86 -5.42
N THR A 87 -16.47 1.94 -5.99
CA THR A 87 -15.79 2.60 -7.10
C THR A 87 -14.46 3.18 -6.67
N MET A 88 -14.42 3.81 -5.50
CA MET A 88 -13.17 4.34 -4.96
C MET A 88 -12.18 3.23 -4.68
N LEU A 89 -12.64 2.11 -4.13
CA LEU A 89 -11.77 0.97 -3.89
C LEU A 89 -11.18 0.45 -5.19
N GLY A 90 -11.99 0.37 -6.24
CA GLY A 90 -11.52 -0.11 -7.54
C GLY A 90 -10.47 0.81 -8.15
N ILE A 91 -10.72 2.12 -8.10
CA ILE A 91 -9.77 3.09 -8.65
C ILE A 91 -8.45 3.04 -7.88
N SER A 92 -8.52 2.97 -6.54
CA SER A 92 -7.31 2.94 -5.74
C SER A 92 -6.55 1.63 -5.92
N ALA A 93 -7.26 0.52 -6.07
CA ALA A 93 -6.61 -0.77 -6.33
C ALA A 93 -5.90 -0.77 -7.68
N ASP A 94 -6.52 -0.19 -8.70
CA ASP A 94 -5.86 -0.07 -10.00
C ASP A 94 -4.63 0.82 -9.91
N GLY A 95 -4.72 1.92 -9.16
CA GLY A 95 -3.57 2.79 -8.96
C GLY A 95 -2.41 2.07 -8.29
N LEU A 96 -2.73 1.22 -7.31
CA LEU A 96 -1.70 0.43 -6.63
C LEU A 96 -1.01 -0.51 -7.61
N LYS A 97 -1.78 -1.23 -8.44
CA LYS A 97 -1.20 -2.14 -9.42
C LYS A 97 -0.35 -1.40 -10.44
N GLN A 98 -0.84 -0.27 -10.94
CA GLN A 98 -0.09 0.49 -11.94
C GLN A 98 1.22 1.01 -11.39
N ALA A 99 1.20 1.51 -10.16
CA ALA A 99 2.43 1.97 -9.53
C ALA A 99 3.43 0.82 -9.37
N ALA A 100 2.94 -0.36 -8.98
CA ALA A 100 3.81 -1.52 -8.81
C ALA A 100 4.39 -2.00 -10.14
N GLU A 101 3.64 -1.83 -11.23
CA GLU A 101 4.13 -2.22 -12.55
C GLU A 101 5.34 -1.41 -12.97
N THR A 102 5.45 -0.18 -12.48
CA THR A 102 6.60 0.66 -12.85
C THR A 102 7.92 0.14 -12.29
N VAL A 103 7.87 -0.74 -11.30
CA VAL A 103 9.09 -1.31 -10.72
C VAL A 103 9.14 -2.84 -10.85
N ALA A 104 8.26 -3.41 -11.67
CA ALA A 104 8.16 -4.86 -11.77
C ALA A 104 9.44 -5.52 -12.28
N ASP A 105 10.20 -4.81 -13.11
CA ASP A 105 11.43 -5.35 -13.67
C ASP A 105 12.55 -5.43 -12.64
N VAL A 106 12.55 -4.55 -11.64
CA VAL A 106 13.58 -4.58 -10.59
C VAL A 106 13.06 -5.20 -9.31
N ALA A 107 11.74 -5.27 -9.14
CA ALA A 107 11.15 -5.83 -7.92
C ALA A 107 9.82 -6.52 -8.25
N PRO A 108 9.88 -7.66 -8.92
CA PRO A 108 8.64 -8.36 -9.29
C PRO A 108 7.79 -8.76 -8.11
N LYS A 109 8.39 -8.95 -6.95
CA LYS A 109 7.63 -9.30 -5.76
C LYS A 109 6.69 -8.18 -5.33
N VAL A 110 7.08 -6.92 -5.55
CA VAL A 110 6.20 -5.78 -5.26
C VAL A 110 4.93 -5.89 -6.08
N LEU A 111 5.06 -6.19 -7.37
CA LEU A 111 3.88 -6.35 -8.21
C LEU A 111 3.02 -7.51 -7.76
N GLY A 112 3.64 -8.63 -7.39
CA GLY A 112 2.88 -9.78 -6.91
C GLY A 112 2.05 -9.47 -5.70
N VAL A 113 2.63 -8.79 -4.71
CA VAL A 113 1.91 -8.43 -3.50
C VAL A 113 0.84 -7.38 -3.79
N ALA A 114 1.16 -6.40 -4.63
CA ALA A 114 0.18 -5.36 -4.98
C ALA A 114 -1.04 -5.97 -5.65
N ARG A 115 -0.84 -6.96 -6.52
CA ARG A 115 -1.96 -7.65 -7.15
C ARG A 115 -2.81 -8.39 -6.13
N GLN A 116 -2.18 -9.02 -5.16
CA GLN A 116 -2.93 -9.72 -4.12
C GLN A 116 -3.76 -8.76 -3.29
N ILE A 117 -3.21 -7.59 -2.96
CA ILE A 117 -3.96 -6.58 -2.23
C ILE A 117 -5.14 -6.09 -3.07
N ALA A 118 -4.89 -5.82 -4.36
CA ALA A 118 -5.96 -5.36 -5.24
C ALA A 118 -7.07 -6.42 -5.35
N GLU A 119 -6.70 -7.69 -5.45
CA GLU A 119 -7.68 -8.77 -5.51
C GLU A 119 -8.48 -8.87 -4.22
N PHE A 120 -7.82 -8.68 -3.08
CA PHE A 120 -8.52 -8.67 -1.81
C PHE A 120 -9.64 -7.64 -1.83
N PHE A 121 -9.33 -6.43 -2.28
CA PHE A 121 -10.34 -5.36 -2.28
C PHE A 121 -11.36 -5.52 -3.39
N ALA A 122 -11.03 -6.26 -4.45
CA ALA A 122 -12.04 -6.55 -5.47
C ALA A 122 -13.15 -7.44 -4.92
N LYS A 123 -12.82 -8.27 -3.95
CA LYS A 123 -13.79 -9.15 -3.31
C LYS A 123 -14.40 -8.53 -2.05
N PHE A 124 -13.70 -7.58 -1.46
CA PHE A 124 -14.11 -7.00 -0.18
C PHE A 124 -15.36 -6.16 -0.36
N GLY A 125 -16.30 -6.33 0.54
CA GLY A 125 -17.54 -5.56 0.48
C GLY A 125 -18.37 -5.87 -0.72
N GLY A 126 -17.91 -6.79 -1.54
CA GLY A 126 -18.59 -7.12 -2.76
C GLY A 126 -19.68 -8.10 -2.56
N GLY A 127 -19.71 -8.60 -1.41
CA GLY A 127 -20.69 -9.62 -1.09
C GLY A 127 -21.92 -9.38 -1.74
#